data_f2256e0403caca84c053689422c81238
#
_entry.id   f2256e0403caca84c053689422c81238
#
_cell.length_a   1.000
_cell.length_b   1.000
_cell.length_c   1.000
_cell.angle_alpha   90.00
_cell.angle_beta   90.00
_cell.angle_gamma   90.00
#
_symmetry.space_group_name_H-M   'P 1'
#
loop_
_entity.id
_entity.type
_entity.pdbx_description
1 polymer ?
#
loop_
_entity_poly.entity_id
_entity_poly.type
_entity_poly.pdbx_seq_one_letter_code
_entity_poly.pdbx_strand_id
1 'polypeptide(L)'
;MNDNRTRPHAAADAGAAGVLPVILGGDIGAYSLARAFNEAYGTRSLVLSQSRTHLIGGSSILENRVVERLESEPVFLAALAAVAEEHAPAPLMLLACGDWYVRLIAEHRDELAASYAIPYVPLELLDRLTQKDRFLSLCAEAGVPCPRTAVYDPADPAGLDGLPLTFPLVAKAASSADYHYAQFPGKRKVFFLDDRAALDE
;
A
#
# COMPACT_ATOMS: atom_id res chain seq x y z
N MET A 1 17.48 14.28 35.49
CA MET A 1 17.14 15.42 34.60
C MET A 1 17.71 15.12 33.24
N ASN A 2 16.91 14.47 32.37
CA ASN A 2 17.30 14.24 30.98
C ASN A 2 16.66 15.33 30.13
N ASP A 3 17.49 16.30 29.75
CA ASP A 3 17.14 17.34 28.79
C ASP A 3 17.05 16.71 27.40
N ASN A 4 15.85 16.22 27.07
CA ASN A 4 15.53 15.71 25.73
C ASN A 4 15.26 16.91 24.81
N ARG A 5 16.31 17.69 24.54
CA ARG A 5 16.24 18.74 23.51
C ARG A 5 15.99 18.06 22.19
N THR A 6 14.75 18.13 21.72
CA THR A 6 14.38 17.83 20.34
C THR A 6 15.26 18.65 19.41
N ARG A 7 16.28 18.02 18.82
CA ARG A 7 17.04 18.64 17.72
C ARG A 7 16.00 19.02 16.66
N PRO A 8 16.03 20.26 16.14
CA PRO A 8 15.17 20.59 15.03
C PRO A 8 15.45 19.61 13.90
N HIS A 9 14.45 18.85 13.51
CA HIS A 9 14.57 17.97 12.35
C HIS A 9 14.83 18.88 11.14
N ALA A 10 15.93 18.62 10.43
CA ALA A 10 16.19 19.30 9.18
C ALA A 10 15.04 19.05 8.19
N ALA A 11 14.71 20.01 7.37
CA ALA A 11 13.66 19.90 6.36
C ALA A 11 13.95 18.78 5.35
N ALA A 12 12.93 18.25 4.71
CA ALA A 12 13.06 17.34 3.60
C ALA A 12 13.75 18.03 2.42
N ASP A 13 14.60 17.31 1.68
CA ASP A 13 15.31 17.83 0.52
C ASP A 13 15.46 16.76 -0.58
N ALA A 14 15.67 17.20 -1.81
CA ALA A 14 15.78 16.35 -2.99
C ALA A 14 17.13 15.61 -3.10
N GLY A 15 18.14 16.01 -2.35
CA GLY A 15 19.48 15.41 -2.41
C GLY A 15 20.01 15.28 -3.84
N ALA A 16 20.85 14.25 -4.07
CA ALA A 16 21.39 13.96 -5.37
C ALA A 16 20.36 13.36 -6.37
N ALA A 17 19.19 12.96 -5.89
CA ALA A 17 18.11 12.47 -6.78
C ALA A 17 17.51 13.57 -7.65
N GLY A 18 17.65 14.85 -7.24
CA GLY A 18 17.01 15.99 -7.92
C GLY A 18 15.48 15.96 -7.86
N VAL A 19 14.90 15.08 -7.04
CA VAL A 19 13.45 14.94 -6.82
C VAL A 19 13.19 14.69 -5.35
N LEU A 20 12.19 15.37 -4.80
CA LEU A 20 11.78 15.17 -3.41
C LEU A 20 10.75 14.03 -3.33
N PRO A 21 11.06 12.90 -2.66
CA PRO A 21 10.08 11.86 -2.42
C PRO A 21 9.07 12.29 -1.35
N VAL A 22 7.80 12.30 -1.72
CA VAL A 22 6.65 12.50 -0.83
C VAL A 22 5.99 11.15 -0.63
N ILE A 23 6.06 10.60 0.56
CA ILE A 23 5.66 9.22 0.87
C ILE A 23 4.46 9.24 1.81
N LEU A 24 3.39 8.54 1.43
CA LEU A 24 2.19 8.38 2.24
C LEU A 24 2.25 7.08 3.03
N GLY A 25 2.00 7.17 4.33
CA GLY A 25 2.00 6.03 5.25
C GLY A 25 2.87 6.27 6.48
N GLY A 26 2.69 5.44 7.51
CA GLY A 26 3.38 5.59 8.79
C GLY A 26 4.01 4.30 9.31
N ASP A 27 4.11 3.29 8.46
CA ASP A 27 4.59 1.95 8.78
C ASP A 27 6.05 1.71 8.36
N ILE A 28 6.47 0.46 8.51
CA ILE A 28 7.82 0.02 8.11
C ILE A 28 8.07 0.18 6.61
N GLY A 29 7.03 0.10 5.78
CA GLY A 29 7.13 0.28 4.34
C GLY A 29 7.49 1.71 3.98
N ALA A 30 6.83 2.71 4.59
CA ALA A 30 7.15 4.13 4.42
C ALA A 30 8.60 4.43 4.85
N TYR A 31 9.03 3.87 5.99
CA TYR A 31 10.43 3.98 6.43
C TYR A 31 11.40 3.36 5.43
N SER A 32 11.06 2.17 4.90
CA SER A 32 11.93 1.44 3.95
C SER A 32 12.11 2.20 2.64
N LEU A 33 11.04 2.83 2.13
CA LEU A 33 11.14 3.70 0.95
C LEU A 33 12.03 4.91 1.24
N ALA A 34 11.79 5.64 2.33
CA ALA A 34 12.61 6.78 2.72
C ALA A 34 14.08 6.39 2.89
N ARG A 35 14.35 5.23 3.48
CA ARG A 35 15.68 4.69 3.65
C ARG A 35 16.36 4.40 2.30
N ALA A 36 15.64 3.77 1.36
CA ALA A 36 16.18 3.49 0.03
C ALA A 36 16.60 4.76 -0.71
N PHE A 37 15.79 5.82 -0.67
CA PHE A 37 16.14 7.11 -1.24
C PHE A 37 17.34 7.75 -0.53
N ASN A 38 17.40 7.65 0.79
CA ASN A 38 18.52 8.21 1.53
C ASN A 38 19.84 7.47 1.27
N GLU A 39 19.82 6.13 1.24
CA GLU A 39 21.01 5.32 0.96
C GLU A 39 21.52 5.50 -0.47
N ALA A 40 20.60 5.61 -1.45
CA ALA A 40 20.98 5.74 -2.85
C ALA A 40 21.40 7.15 -3.25
N TYR A 41 20.76 8.18 -2.67
CA TYR A 41 20.87 9.56 -3.18
C TYR A 41 21.15 10.61 -2.10
N GLY A 42 21.28 10.23 -0.83
CA GLY A 42 21.37 11.18 0.28
C GLY A 42 20.12 12.02 0.50
N THR A 43 19.02 11.66 -0.16
CA THR A 43 17.74 12.40 -0.14
C THR A 43 17.05 12.23 1.21
N ARG A 44 16.41 13.29 1.67
CA ARG A 44 15.62 13.30 2.89
C ARG A 44 14.14 13.42 2.54
N SER A 45 13.43 12.29 2.53
CA SER A 45 12.02 12.19 2.11
C SER A 45 11.06 12.94 3.05
N LEU A 46 9.97 13.48 2.51
CA LEU A 46 8.82 13.95 3.28
C LEU A 46 7.83 12.78 3.43
N VAL A 47 7.49 12.42 4.66
CA VAL A 47 6.52 11.35 4.96
C VAL A 47 5.27 11.95 5.59
N LEU A 48 4.13 11.81 4.90
CA LEU A 48 2.82 12.18 5.45
C LEU A 48 2.18 10.95 6.09
N SER A 49 1.78 11.06 7.34
CA SER A 49 1.16 9.97 8.11
C SER A 49 0.01 10.47 8.96
N GLN A 50 -0.94 9.59 9.30
CA GLN A 50 -2.07 9.95 10.17
C GLN A 50 -1.66 10.18 11.63
N SER A 51 -0.58 9.53 12.05
CA SER A 51 -0.05 9.64 13.41
C SER A 51 1.46 9.46 13.42
N ARG A 52 2.09 9.96 14.45
CA ARG A 52 3.52 9.77 14.67
C ARG A 52 3.78 8.37 15.22
N THR A 53 4.44 7.53 14.44
CA THR A 53 4.89 6.21 14.90
C THR A 53 6.37 6.25 15.31
N HIS A 54 6.81 5.26 16.09
CA HIS A 54 8.22 5.16 16.48
C HIS A 54 9.16 4.97 15.30
N LEU A 55 8.69 4.32 14.23
CA LEU A 55 9.50 4.01 13.05
C LEU A 55 9.90 5.24 12.26
N ILE A 56 8.98 6.20 12.12
CA ILE A 56 9.20 7.40 11.31
C ILE A 56 9.42 8.66 12.14
N GLY A 57 8.79 8.75 13.31
CA GLY A 57 8.73 9.99 14.09
C GLY A 57 10.04 10.42 14.75
N GLY A 58 11.04 9.56 14.83
CA GLY A 58 12.37 9.84 15.37
C GLY A 58 13.51 9.72 14.34
N SER A 59 13.17 9.45 13.07
CA SER A 59 14.16 9.20 12.02
C SER A 59 14.83 10.49 11.54
N SER A 60 16.15 10.43 11.33
CA SER A 60 16.93 11.55 10.79
C SER A 60 16.95 11.59 9.26
N ILE A 61 16.54 10.48 8.59
CA ILE A 61 16.58 10.36 7.12
C ILE A 61 15.30 10.83 6.43
N LEU A 62 14.30 11.25 7.21
CA LEU A 62 13.03 11.75 6.70
C LEU A 62 12.50 12.89 7.57
N GLU A 63 11.59 13.67 7.02
CA GLU A 63 10.70 14.55 7.74
C GLU A 63 9.33 13.89 7.89
N ASN A 64 8.81 13.75 9.09
CA ASN A 64 7.45 13.24 9.31
C ASN A 64 6.47 14.38 9.59
N ARG A 65 5.48 14.52 8.72
CA ARG A 65 4.36 15.44 8.88
C ARG A 65 3.10 14.65 9.19
N VAL A 66 2.51 14.92 10.33
CA VAL A 66 1.25 14.29 10.75
C VAL A 66 0.08 15.04 10.14
N VAL A 67 -0.80 14.32 9.44
CA VAL A 67 -2.04 14.82 8.85
C VAL A 67 -3.17 13.90 9.32
N GLU A 68 -3.95 14.35 10.28
CA GLU A 68 -5.08 13.58 10.79
C GLU A 68 -6.09 13.29 9.66
N ARG A 69 -6.65 12.10 9.64
CA ARG A 69 -7.59 11.63 8.61
C ARG A 69 -7.05 11.70 7.17
N LEU A 70 -5.74 11.49 6.99
CA LEU A 70 -5.10 11.52 5.67
C LEU A 70 -5.72 10.54 4.66
N GLU A 71 -6.44 9.52 5.11
CA GLU A 71 -7.21 8.61 4.25
C GLU A 71 -8.53 9.19 3.73
N SER A 72 -8.99 10.31 4.28
CA SER A 72 -10.15 11.03 3.76
C SER A 72 -9.75 11.80 2.50
N GLU A 73 -10.40 11.51 1.38
CA GLU A 73 -10.12 12.11 0.07
C GLU A 73 -9.89 13.63 0.10
N PRO A 74 -10.80 14.46 0.69
CA PRO A 74 -10.58 15.90 0.70
C PRO A 74 -9.36 16.33 1.53
N VAL A 75 -9.04 15.60 2.60
CA VAL A 75 -7.84 15.89 3.41
C VAL A 75 -6.58 15.48 2.66
N PHE A 76 -6.62 14.34 1.99
CA PHE A 76 -5.54 13.84 1.15
C PHE A 76 -5.17 14.82 0.04
N LEU A 77 -6.15 15.28 -0.73
CA LEU A 77 -5.94 16.24 -1.83
C LEU A 77 -5.43 17.58 -1.31
N ALA A 78 -6.04 18.12 -0.24
CA ALA A 78 -5.61 19.39 0.37
C ALA A 78 -4.17 19.30 0.91
N ALA A 79 -3.80 18.20 1.56
CA ALA A 79 -2.45 18.00 2.08
C ALA A 79 -1.41 17.95 0.97
N LEU A 80 -1.71 17.25 -0.13
CA LEU A 80 -0.81 17.17 -1.28
C LEU A 80 -0.71 18.49 -2.04
N ALA A 81 -1.80 19.23 -2.19
CA ALA A 81 -1.76 20.56 -2.78
C ALA A 81 -0.86 21.53 -1.97
N ALA A 82 -1.00 21.51 -0.64
CA ALA A 82 -0.16 22.33 0.25
C ALA A 82 1.32 21.95 0.15
N VAL A 83 1.65 20.66 0.07
CA VAL A 83 3.04 20.20 -0.13
C VAL A 83 3.58 20.65 -1.49
N ALA A 84 2.78 20.56 -2.54
CA ALA A 84 3.19 21.01 -3.87
C ALA A 84 3.48 22.52 -3.91
N GLU A 85 2.65 23.32 -3.29
CA GLU A 85 2.85 24.78 -3.17
C GLU A 85 4.10 25.13 -2.35
N GLU A 86 4.29 24.46 -1.19
CA GLU A 86 5.41 24.70 -0.30
C GLU A 86 6.77 24.39 -0.93
N HIS A 87 6.83 23.36 -1.74
CA HIS A 87 8.09 22.88 -2.34
C HIS A 87 8.31 23.33 -3.79
N ALA A 88 7.39 24.11 -4.39
CA ALA A 88 7.58 24.63 -5.74
C ALA A 88 8.86 25.51 -5.83
N PRO A 89 9.64 25.42 -6.92
CA PRO A 89 9.46 24.62 -8.13
C PRO A 89 10.17 23.23 -8.10
N ALA A 90 10.47 22.68 -6.92
CA ALA A 90 11.19 21.41 -6.83
C ALA A 90 10.36 20.26 -7.45
N PRO A 91 10.98 19.34 -8.22
CA PRO A 91 10.30 18.14 -8.68
C PRO A 91 9.89 17.26 -7.51
N LEU A 92 8.64 16.81 -7.50
CA LEU A 92 8.09 15.94 -6.45
C LEU A 92 7.78 14.56 -7.03
N MET A 93 8.02 13.51 -6.24
CA MET A 93 7.62 12.13 -6.58
C MET A 93 6.67 11.61 -5.50
N LEU A 94 5.47 11.21 -5.88
CA LEU A 94 4.46 10.72 -4.95
C LEU A 94 4.50 9.20 -4.84
N LEU A 95 4.73 8.72 -3.64
CA LEU A 95 4.83 7.32 -3.27
C LEU A 95 3.90 7.00 -2.10
N ALA A 96 3.51 5.75 -1.97
CA ALA A 96 2.64 5.31 -0.87
C ALA A 96 2.97 3.91 -0.40
N CYS A 97 2.78 3.68 0.89
CA CYS A 97 2.73 2.36 1.50
C CYS A 97 1.30 2.10 1.98
N GLY A 98 0.73 1.01 1.47
CA GLY A 98 -0.66 0.63 1.70
C GLY A 98 -1.55 0.84 0.49
N ASP A 99 -2.33 -0.20 0.20
CA ASP A 99 -3.20 -0.28 -1.00
C ASP A 99 -4.18 0.89 -1.10
N TRP A 100 -4.66 1.38 0.05
CA TRP A 100 -5.60 2.49 0.11
C TRP A 100 -5.03 3.78 -0.50
N TYR A 101 -3.82 4.16 -0.09
CA TYR A 101 -3.19 5.38 -0.62
C TYR A 101 -2.81 5.24 -2.09
N VAL A 102 -2.33 4.06 -2.50
CA VAL A 102 -2.05 3.78 -3.92
C VAL A 102 -3.32 3.93 -4.76
N ARG A 103 -4.46 3.46 -4.22
CA ARG A 103 -5.77 3.61 -4.88
C ARG A 103 -6.18 5.07 -5.00
N LEU A 104 -6.12 5.85 -3.93
CA LEU A 104 -6.41 7.30 -3.96
C LEU A 104 -5.53 8.05 -4.97
N ILE A 105 -4.23 7.73 -5.01
CA ILE A 105 -3.32 8.31 -6.01
C ILE A 105 -3.75 7.96 -7.43
N ALA A 106 -4.18 6.72 -7.68
CA ALA A 106 -4.60 6.28 -9.00
C ALA A 106 -5.94 6.90 -9.42
N GLU A 107 -6.87 7.07 -8.50
CA GLU A 107 -8.17 7.72 -8.71
C GLU A 107 -8.04 9.21 -9.05
N HIS A 108 -7.10 9.91 -8.42
CA HIS A 108 -6.84 11.35 -8.61
C HIS A 108 -5.61 11.64 -9.46
N ARG A 109 -5.16 10.67 -10.26
CA ARG A 109 -3.92 10.76 -11.03
C ARG A 109 -3.81 12.01 -11.89
N ASP A 110 -4.86 12.37 -12.60
CA ASP A 110 -4.83 13.47 -13.56
C ASP A 110 -4.64 14.82 -12.84
N GLU A 111 -5.26 14.99 -11.69
CA GLU A 111 -5.09 16.17 -10.84
C GLU A 111 -3.69 16.23 -10.23
N LEU A 112 -3.22 15.13 -9.66
CA LEU A 112 -1.94 15.05 -8.97
C LEU A 112 -0.74 15.11 -9.92
N ALA A 113 -0.87 14.64 -11.15
CA ALA A 113 0.20 14.64 -12.14
C ALA A 113 0.67 16.04 -12.55
N ALA A 114 -0.13 17.07 -12.28
CA ALA A 114 0.27 18.46 -12.49
C ALA A 114 1.47 18.88 -11.61
N SER A 115 1.62 18.24 -10.44
CA SER A 115 2.63 18.60 -9.44
C SER A 115 3.56 17.45 -9.07
N TYR A 116 3.16 16.19 -9.35
CA TYR A 116 3.86 15.00 -8.89
C TYR A 116 4.20 14.04 -10.03
N ALA A 117 5.41 13.51 -10.03
CA ALA A 117 5.71 12.27 -10.76
C ALA A 117 5.06 11.10 -10.00
N ILE A 118 4.23 10.31 -10.70
CA ILE A 118 3.44 9.22 -10.12
C ILE A 118 3.87 7.89 -10.77
N PRO A 119 4.73 7.07 -10.12
CA PRO A 119 5.27 5.84 -10.70
C PRO A 119 4.33 4.63 -10.54
N TYR A 120 3.03 4.86 -10.53
CA TYR A 120 2.02 3.80 -10.43
C TYR A 120 1.35 3.53 -11.77
N VAL A 121 0.77 2.35 -11.90
CA VAL A 121 -0.04 1.98 -13.08
C VAL A 121 -1.38 2.73 -13.08
N PRO A 122 -2.05 2.84 -14.24
CA PRO A 122 -3.41 3.39 -14.31
C PRO A 122 -4.40 2.60 -13.44
N LEU A 123 -5.49 3.25 -12.99
CA LEU A 123 -6.50 2.67 -12.10
C LEU A 123 -7.09 1.37 -12.63
N GLU A 124 -7.39 1.29 -13.92
CA GLU A 124 -7.94 0.06 -14.53
C GLU A 124 -7.00 -1.14 -14.36
N LEU A 125 -5.69 -0.94 -14.59
CA LEU A 125 -4.71 -2.00 -14.38
C LEU A 125 -4.50 -2.29 -12.89
N LEU A 126 -4.54 -1.26 -12.04
CA LEU A 126 -4.46 -1.42 -10.59
C LEU A 126 -5.60 -2.33 -10.09
N ASP A 127 -6.83 -2.13 -10.55
CA ASP A 127 -7.99 -2.94 -10.20
C ASP A 127 -7.82 -4.42 -10.62
N ARG A 128 -7.20 -4.66 -11.78
CA ARG A 128 -6.88 -6.03 -12.22
C ARG A 128 -5.78 -6.68 -11.38
N LEU A 129 -4.80 -5.89 -10.91
CA LEU A 129 -3.67 -6.39 -10.12
C LEU A 129 -4.04 -6.65 -8.65
N THR A 130 -4.97 -5.90 -8.09
CA THR A 130 -5.32 -5.98 -6.66
C THR A 130 -6.40 -6.99 -6.33
N GLN A 131 -7.26 -7.34 -7.31
CA GLN A 131 -8.27 -8.39 -7.17
C GLN A 131 -7.68 -9.75 -7.54
N LYS A 132 -7.70 -10.71 -6.61
CA LYS A 132 -6.98 -11.99 -6.75
C LYS A 132 -7.40 -12.81 -7.96
N ASP A 133 -8.69 -12.88 -8.25
CA ASP A 133 -9.25 -13.57 -9.42
C ASP A 133 -8.82 -12.92 -10.74
N ARG A 134 -8.90 -11.59 -10.81
CA ARG A 134 -8.46 -10.82 -11.97
C ARG A 134 -6.94 -10.86 -12.16
N PHE A 135 -6.18 -10.84 -11.06
CA PHE A 135 -4.73 -11.01 -11.10
C PHE A 135 -4.31 -12.36 -11.69
N LEU A 136 -4.97 -13.45 -11.28
CA LEU A 136 -4.68 -14.78 -11.82
C LEU A 136 -5.04 -14.89 -13.30
N SER A 137 -6.15 -14.28 -13.73
CA SER A 137 -6.51 -14.17 -15.14
C SER A 137 -5.44 -13.39 -15.93
N LEU A 138 -4.97 -12.28 -15.39
CA LEU A 138 -3.89 -11.49 -16.00
C LEU A 138 -2.58 -12.29 -16.08
N CYS A 139 -2.23 -13.07 -15.07
CA CYS A 139 -1.08 -13.97 -15.11
C CYS A 139 -1.20 -15.00 -16.24
N ALA A 140 -2.37 -15.62 -16.39
CA ALA A 140 -2.64 -16.58 -17.45
C ALA A 140 -2.53 -15.93 -18.84
N GLU A 141 -3.12 -14.74 -19.05
CA GLU A 141 -3.01 -13.96 -20.28
C GLU A 141 -1.54 -13.61 -20.63
N ALA A 142 -0.74 -13.30 -19.60
CA ALA A 142 0.67 -12.94 -19.75
C ALA A 142 1.63 -14.16 -19.82
N GLY A 143 1.11 -15.39 -19.70
CA GLY A 143 1.93 -16.60 -19.65
C GLY A 143 2.80 -16.72 -18.38
N VAL A 144 2.44 -16.00 -17.30
CA VAL A 144 3.15 -16.05 -16.02
C VAL A 144 2.67 -17.27 -15.22
N PRO A 145 3.57 -18.18 -14.81
CA PRO A 145 3.18 -19.32 -13.99
C PRO A 145 2.55 -18.88 -12.68
N CYS A 146 1.39 -19.42 -12.35
CA CYS A 146 0.71 -19.19 -11.08
C CYS A 146 0.15 -20.50 -10.52
N PRO A 147 -0.10 -20.57 -9.21
CA PRO A 147 -0.74 -21.73 -8.61
C PRO A 147 -2.12 -21.95 -9.21
N ARG A 148 -2.48 -23.23 -9.42
CA ARG A 148 -3.87 -23.55 -9.77
C ARG A 148 -4.79 -23.07 -8.68
N THR A 149 -5.78 -22.28 -9.05
CA THR A 149 -6.68 -21.60 -8.11
C THR A 149 -8.11 -21.69 -8.62
N ALA A 150 -9.05 -21.83 -7.71
CA ALA A 150 -10.48 -21.76 -7.98
C ALA A 150 -11.15 -20.84 -6.96
N VAL A 151 -12.25 -20.23 -7.37
CA VAL A 151 -13.11 -19.48 -6.46
C VAL A 151 -14.13 -20.44 -5.88
N TYR A 152 -14.21 -20.50 -4.57
CA TYR A 152 -15.21 -21.25 -3.83
C TYR A 152 -16.29 -20.31 -3.32
N ASP A 153 -17.53 -20.64 -3.63
CA ASP A 153 -18.71 -19.97 -3.06
C ASP A 153 -19.36 -20.92 -2.03
N PRO A 154 -19.39 -20.55 -0.73
CA PRO A 154 -20.06 -21.37 0.28
C PRO A 154 -21.55 -21.58 0.02
N ALA A 155 -22.19 -20.71 -0.79
CA ALA A 155 -23.57 -20.89 -1.20
C ALA A 155 -23.76 -21.95 -2.30
N ASP A 156 -22.67 -22.35 -3.00
CA ASP A 156 -22.65 -23.43 -3.98
C ASP A 156 -21.51 -24.43 -3.65
N PRO A 157 -21.69 -25.27 -2.62
CA PRO A 157 -20.68 -26.27 -2.22
C PRO A 157 -20.33 -27.28 -3.30
N ALA A 158 -21.27 -27.56 -4.22
CA ALA A 158 -21.06 -28.47 -5.34
C ALA A 158 -20.09 -27.90 -6.39
N GLY A 159 -19.90 -26.60 -6.43
CA GLY A 159 -18.95 -25.95 -7.32
C GLY A 159 -17.49 -26.37 -7.12
N LEU A 160 -17.16 -27.05 -6.02
CA LEU A 160 -15.85 -27.66 -5.81
C LEU A 160 -15.68 -29.03 -6.45
N ASP A 161 -16.79 -29.71 -6.73
CA ASP A 161 -16.75 -31.02 -7.31
C ASP A 161 -16.35 -30.92 -8.79
N GLY A 162 -15.23 -31.54 -9.14
CA GLY A 162 -14.68 -31.43 -10.50
C GLY A 162 -13.64 -30.34 -10.72
N LEU A 163 -13.32 -29.51 -9.72
CA LEU A 163 -12.19 -28.61 -9.84
C LEU A 163 -10.86 -29.38 -9.91
N PRO A 164 -9.90 -28.94 -10.75
CA PRO A 164 -8.60 -29.59 -10.90
C PRO A 164 -7.66 -29.28 -9.74
N LEU A 165 -8.17 -29.34 -8.52
CA LEU A 165 -7.45 -29.08 -7.28
C LEU A 165 -7.28 -30.38 -6.49
N THR A 166 -6.14 -30.52 -5.83
CA THR A 166 -5.82 -31.67 -4.98
C THR A 166 -5.35 -31.19 -3.64
N PHE A 167 -5.80 -31.82 -2.56
CA PHE A 167 -5.33 -31.55 -1.22
C PHE A 167 -3.84 -31.92 -1.03
N PRO A 168 -3.10 -31.22 -0.16
CA PRO A 168 -3.56 -30.11 0.69
C PRO A 168 -3.79 -28.81 -0.10
N LEU A 169 -4.74 -27.99 0.38
CA LEU A 169 -5.09 -26.71 -0.24
C LEU A 169 -4.81 -25.55 0.70
N VAL A 170 -4.74 -24.36 0.12
CA VAL A 170 -4.68 -23.09 0.87
C VAL A 170 -5.88 -22.25 0.49
N ALA A 171 -6.77 -21.99 1.46
CA ALA A 171 -7.89 -21.09 1.27
C ALA A 171 -7.60 -19.69 1.84
N LYS A 172 -8.05 -18.68 1.09
CA LYS A 172 -7.95 -17.26 1.48
C LYS A 172 -9.22 -16.56 1.05
N ALA A 173 -9.65 -15.55 1.80
CA ALA A 173 -10.74 -14.71 1.38
C ALA A 173 -10.46 -14.07 0.01
N ALA A 174 -11.46 -14.04 -0.87
CA ALA A 174 -11.36 -13.42 -2.18
C ALA A 174 -11.12 -11.90 -2.03
N SER A 175 -11.92 -11.23 -1.19
CA SER A 175 -11.75 -9.82 -0.84
C SER A 175 -11.08 -9.68 0.53
N SER A 176 -9.92 -9.04 0.58
CA SER A 176 -9.23 -8.73 1.83
C SER A 176 -9.93 -7.61 2.59
N ALA A 177 -10.59 -6.68 1.89
CA ALA A 177 -11.31 -5.55 2.49
C ALA A 177 -12.57 -6.05 3.23
N ASP A 178 -13.42 -6.84 2.57
CA ASP A 178 -14.63 -7.38 3.19
C ASP A 178 -14.29 -8.32 4.35
N TYR A 179 -13.26 -9.15 4.16
CA TYR A 179 -12.79 -10.04 5.19
C TYR A 179 -12.24 -9.32 6.42
N HIS A 180 -11.68 -8.13 6.25
CA HIS A 180 -11.18 -7.33 7.38
C HIS A 180 -12.28 -7.03 8.40
N TYR A 181 -13.47 -6.70 7.94
CA TYR A 181 -14.63 -6.36 8.77
C TYR A 181 -15.42 -7.57 9.26
N ALA A 182 -15.30 -8.73 8.62
CA ALA A 182 -15.95 -9.94 9.08
C ALA A 182 -15.45 -10.35 10.48
N GLN A 183 -16.36 -10.75 11.38
CA GLN A 183 -16.02 -11.23 12.72
C GLN A 183 -16.68 -12.59 12.94
N PHE A 184 -15.86 -13.62 13.13
CA PHE A 184 -16.33 -14.98 13.42
C PHE A 184 -15.26 -15.76 14.21
N PRO A 185 -15.63 -16.78 15.01
CA PRO A 185 -14.69 -17.64 15.71
C PRO A 185 -13.73 -18.33 14.72
N GLY A 186 -12.45 -18.40 15.08
CA GLY A 186 -11.45 -19.08 14.23
C GLY A 186 -10.98 -18.27 13.01
N LYS A 187 -11.34 -17.00 12.88
CA LYS A 187 -10.89 -16.13 11.79
C LYS A 187 -9.37 -16.16 11.63
N ARG A 188 -8.91 -16.52 10.43
CA ARG A 188 -7.49 -16.54 10.04
C ARG A 188 -7.34 -15.93 8.65
N LYS A 189 -6.22 -15.29 8.39
CA LYS A 189 -5.92 -14.74 7.07
C LYS A 189 -5.73 -15.81 6.00
N VAL A 190 -5.29 -16.99 6.43
CA VAL A 190 -4.97 -18.16 5.58
C VAL A 190 -5.43 -19.41 6.31
N PHE A 191 -6.11 -20.30 5.60
CA PHE A 191 -6.51 -21.62 6.07
C PHE A 191 -5.73 -22.67 5.28
N PHE A 192 -5.15 -23.62 5.98
CA PHE A 192 -4.53 -24.80 5.41
C PHE A 192 -5.54 -25.95 5.54
N LEU A 193 -5.86 -26.57 4.43
CA LEU A 193 -6.88 -27.61 4.32
C LEU A 193 -6.20 -28.88 3.84
N ASP A 194 -6.08 -29.85 4.73
CA ASP A 194 -5.40 -31.12 4.43
C ASP A 194 -6.30 -32.08 3.66
N ASP A 195 -7.60 -31.96 3.84
CA ASP A 195 -8.61 -32.80 3.20
C ASP A 195 -9.95 -32.08 3.02
N ARG A 196 -10.95 -32.80 2.50
CA ARG A 196 -12.30 -32.26 2.27
C ARG A 196 -13.02 -31.92 3.57
N ALA A 197 -12.84 -32.69 4.63
CA ALA A 197 -13.51 -32.43 5.89
C ALA A 197 -13.07 -31.07 6.49
N ALA A 198 -11.78 -30.72 6.37
CA ALA A 198 -11.26 -29.45 6.80
C ALA A 198 -11.79 -28.24 5.99
N LEU A 199 -12.34 -28.47 4.82
CA LEU A 199 -12.96 -27.44 3.98
C LEU A 199 -14.43 -27.23 4.35
N ASP A 200 -15.10 -28.30 4.80
CA ASP A 200 -16.54 -28.29 5.11
C ASP A 200 -16.83 -27.79 6.56
N GLU A 201 -15.78 -27.59 7.40
CA GLU A 201 -15.84 -26.94 8.73
C GLU A 201 -15.89 -25.43 8.63
#